data_962205a091d899710ff3fde5d4d7a7f5
#
_entry.id   962205a091d899710ff3fde5d4d7a7f5
#
_cell.length_a   1.000
_cell.length_b   1.000
_cell.length_c   1.000
_cell.angle_alpha   90.00
_cell.angle_beta   90.00
_cell.angle_gamma   90.00
#
_symmetry.space_group_name_H-M   'P 1'
#
loop_
_entity.id
_entity.type
_entity.pdbx_description
1 polymer ?
#
loop_
_entity_poly.entity_id
_entity_poly.type
_entity_poly.pdbx_seq_one_letter_code
_entity_poly.pdbx_strand_id
1 'polypeptide(L)'
;MSWMSPIPGDPAGVKDAAARYLSTADSIDEAARELLRVANEIRTISLAVDQVRSQSAELAGVIERAETRYRGTGDALHTYAVALQEAQRKHESAMASARSGSSDLDNASYYRDYYRELAETPGPEQLEMIEKYRHWREKGE
;
A
#
# COMPACT_ATOMS: atom_id res chain seq x y z
N MET A 1 -2.45 3.85 19.70
CA MET A 1 -1.86 3.35 18.44
C MET A 1 -0.54 4.04 18.20
N SER A 2 0.51 3.29 18.00
CA SER A 2 1.78 3.86 17.58
C SER A 2 1.66 4.24 16.10
N TRP A 3 1.85 5.51 15.76
CA TRP A 3 1.94 5.98 14.37
C TRP A 3 3.10 5.34 13.61
N MET A 4 3.99 4.66 14.34
CA MET A 4 5.13 3.89 13.80
C MET A 4 4.78 2.44 13.43
N SER A 5 3.56 1.98 13.71
CA SER A 5 3.17 0.62 13.35
C SER A 5 2.90 0.51 11.86
N PRO A 6 3.32 -0.58 11.21
CA PRO A 6 2.98 -0.82 9.81
C PRO A 6 1.46 -0.83 9.60
N ILE A 7 1.02 -0.37 8.44
CA ILE A 7 -0.37 -0.52 8.04
C ILE A 7 -0.65 -2.00 7.84
N PRO A 8 -1.62 -2.58 8.59
CA PRO A 8 -1.91 -4.01 8.51
C PRO A 8 -2.59 -4.36 7.19
N GLY A 9 -2.45 -5.61 6.78
CA GLY A 9 -3.12 -6.16 5.63
C GLY A 9 -2.14 -6.84 4.67
N ASP A 10 -2.70 -7.73 3.84
CA ASP A 10 -1.98 -8.50 2.84
C ASP A 10 -2.50 -8.16 1.44
N PRO A 11 -1.94 -7.15 0.76
CA PRO A 11 -2.40 -6.77 -0.58
C PRO A 11 -2.23 -7.89 -1.61
N ALA A 12 -1.20 -8.73 -1.49
CA ALA A 12 -1.00 -9.87 -2.39
C ALA A 12 -2.12 -10.90 -2.22
N GLY A 13 -2.48 -11.24 -0.99
CA GLY A 13 -3.61 -12.14 -0.70
C GLY A 13 -4.94 -11.58 -1.18
N VAL A 14 -5.17 -10.29 -1.06
CA VAL A 14 -6.37 -9.63 -1.59
C VAL A 14 -6.38 -9.64 -3.11
N LYS A 15 -5.25 -9.43 -3.78
CA LYS A 15 -5.14 -9.56 -5.25
C LYS A 15 -5.44 -10.98 -5.73
N ASP A 16 -4.95 -11.99 -5.02
CA ASP A 16 -5.23 -13.39 -5.34
C ASP A 16 -6.71 -13.71 -5.16
N ALA A 17 -7.35 -13.20 -4.13
CA ALA A 17 -8.80 -13.32 -3.95
C ALA A 17 -9.56 -12.62 -5.08
N ALA A 18 -9.16 -11.41 -5.46
CA ALA A 18 -9.73 -10.68 -6.59
C ALA A 18 -9.64 -11.49 -7.89
N ALA A 19 -8.48 -12.06 -8.18
CA ALA A 19 -8.27 -12.90 -9.36
C ALA A 19 -9.19 -14.11 -9.39
N ARG A 20 -9.44 -14.75 -8.25
CA ARG A 20 -10.39 -15.86 -8.13
C ARG A 20 -11.83 -15.43 -8.39
N TYR A 21 -12.26 -14.29 -7.89
CA TYR A 21 -13.58 -13.74 -8.18
C TYR A 21 -13.75 -13.43 -9.66
N LEU A 22 -12.75 -12.81 -10.29
CA LEU A 22 -12.77 -12.51 -11.73
C LEU A 22 -12.77 -13.76 -12.58
N SER A 23 -11.96 -14.77 -12.25
CA SER A 23 -11.94 -16.05 -12.92
C SER A 23 -13.28 -16.79 -12.79
N THR A 24 -13.92 -16.74 -11.64
CA THR A 24 -15.26 -17.28 -11.42
C THR A 24 -16.29 -16.54 -12.27
N ALA A 25 -16.20 -15.21 -12.35
CA ALA A 25 -17.07 -14.40 -13.20
C ALA A 25 -16.94 -14.79 -14.67
N ASP A 26 -15.72 -15.02 -15.15
CA ASP A 26 -15.48 -15.49 -16.54
C ASP A 26 -16.10 -16.86 -16.81
N SER A 27 -15.98 -17.79 -15.85
CA SER A 27 -16.60 -19.12 -15.96
C SER A 27 -18.13 -19.04 -15.94
N ILE A 28 -18.71 -18.15 -15.15
CA ILE A 28 -20.16 -17.91 -15.11
C ILE A 28 -20.64 -17.32 -16.43
N ASP A 29 -19.91 -16.33 -16.98
CA ASP A 29 -20.23 -15.71 -18.27
C ASP A 29 -20.20 -16.77 -19.41
N GLU A 30 -19.18 -17.61 -19.42
CA GLU A 30 -19.06 -18.70 -20.38
C GLU A 30 -20.22 -19.70 -20.27
N ALA A 31 -20.59 -20.09 -19.06
CA ALA A 31 -21.72 -20.98 -18.81
C ALA A 31 -23.05 -20.38 -19.30
N ALA A 32 -23.27 -19.10 -19.07
CA ALA A 32 -24.46 -18.38 -19.54
C ALA A 32 -24.52 -18.33 -21.06
N ARG A 33 -23.41 -18.05 -21.72
CA ARG A 33 -23.30 -18.05 -23.19
C ARG A 33 -23.58 -19.46 -23.79
N GLU A 34 -23.02 -20.48 -23.18
CA GLU A 34 -23.22 -21.86 -23.63
C GLU A 34 -24.69 -22.28 -23.48
N LEU A 35 -25.32 -21.92 -22.37
CA LEU A 35 -26.74 -22.18 -22.14
C LEU A 35 -27.62 -21.49 -23.18
N LEU A 36 -27.34 -20.24 -23.52
CA LEU A 36 -28.04 -19.50 -24.59
C LEU A 36 -27.79 -20.12 -25.96
N ARG A 37 -26.58 -20.56 -26.23
CA ARG A 37 -26.23 -21.25 -27.49
C ARG A 37 -27.07 -22.53 -27.68
N VAL A 38 -27.11 -23.36 -26.64
CA VAL A 38 -27.89 -24.59 -26.65
C VAL A 38 -29.38 -24.28 -26.82
N ALA A 39 -29.91 -23.28 -26.10
CA ALA A 39 -31.31 -22.88 -26.22
C ALA A 39 -31.65 -22.40 -27.65
N ASN A 40 -30.74 -21.70 -28.32
CA ASN A 40 -30.93 -21.20 -29.69
C ASN A 40 -30.77 -22.32 -30.77
N GLU A 41 -29.99 -23.36 -30.49
CA GLU A 41 -29.81 -24.49 -31.42
C GLU A 41 -30.97 -25.49 -31.42
N ILE A 42 -31.80 -25.50 -30.39
CA ILE A 42 -32.96 -26.36 -30.30
C ILE A 42 -34.03 -25.86 -31.28
N ARG A 43 -34.13 -26.47 -32.45
CA ARG A 43 -35.03 -26.08 -33.55
C ARG A 43 -36.31 -26.90 -33.63
N THR A 44 -36.58 -27.76 -32.68
CA THR A 44 -37.77 -28.61 -32.72
C THR A 44 -39.00 -27.84 -32.28
N ILE A 45 -40.06 -27.90 -33.10
CA ILE A 45 -41.32 -27.20 -32.85
C ILE A 45 -42.19 -28.08 -31.94
N SER A 46 -42.00 -28.00 -30.64
CA SER A 46 -42.94 -28.56 -29.67
C SER A 46 -43.09 -27.60 -28.49
N LEU A 47 -44.26 -27.67 -27.87
CA LEU A 47 -44.54 -26.81 -26.67
C LEU A 47 -43.54 -27.06 -25.55
N ALA A 48 -43.08 -28.31 -25.39
CA ALA A 48 -42.08 -28.68 -24.38
C ALA A 48 -40.70 -28.04 -24.67
N VAL A 49 -40.30 -27.95 -25.94
CA VAL A 49 -39.04 -27.33 -26.36
C VAL A 49 -39.09 -25.82 -26.18
N ASP A 50 -40.22 -25.19 -26.48
CA ASP A 50 -40.41 -23.75 -26.23
C ASP A 50 -40.32 -23.41 -24.73
N GLN A 51 -40.87 -24.26 -23.86
CA GLN A 51 -40.75 -24.15 -22.44
C GLN A 51 -39.31 -24.28 -21.96
N VAL A 52 -38.55 -25.26 -22.45
CA VAL A 52 -37.14 -25.46 -22.14
C VAL A 52 -36.32 -24.27 -22.62
N ARG A 53 -36.59 -23.76 -23.83
CA ARG A 53 -35.92 -22.55 -24.35
C ARG A 53 -36.17 -21.31 -23.47
N SER A 54 -37.42 -21.11 -23.08
CA SER A 54 -37.81 -19.98 -22.23
C SER A 54 -37.18 -20.06 -20.84
N GLN A 55 -37.20 -21.25 -20.22
CA GLN A 55 -36.57 -21.50 -18.92
C GLN A 55 -35.04 -21.36 -18.99
N SER A 56 -34.43 -21.80 -20.08
CA SER A 56 -32.97 -21.65 -20.30
C SER A 56 -32.58 -20.19 -20.44
N ALA A 57 -33.37 -19.39 -21.14
CA ALA A 57 -33.15 -17.95 -21.26
C ALA A 57 -33.30 -17.22 -19.90
N GLU A 58 -34.32 -17.59 -19.11
CA GLU A 58 -34.46 -17.07 -17.74
C GLU A 58 -33.28 -17.42 -16.83
N LEU A 59 -32.86 -18.68 -16.89
CA LEU A 59 -31.72 -19.16 -16.11
C LEU A 59 -30.42 -18.45 -16.53
N ALA A 60 -30.21 -18.24 -17.82
CA ALA A 60 -29.07 -17.47 -18.32
C ALA A 60 -29.06 -16.05 -17.73
N GLY A 61 -30.21 -15.38 -17.67
CA GLY A 61 -30.33 -14.07 -17.05
C GLY A 61 -30.00 -14.06 -15.55
N VAL A 62 -30.39 -15.11 -14.82
CA VAL A 62 -30.01 -15.28 -13.39
C VAL A 62 -28.50 -15.47 -13.25
N ILE A 63 -27.89 -16.28 -14.12
CA ILE A 63 -26.45 -16.54 -14.13
C ILE A 63 -25.67 -15.26 -14.46
N GLU A 64 -26.13 -14.48 -15.43
CA GLU A 64 -25.50 -13.20 -15.78
C GLU A 64 -25.52 -12.20 -14.60
N ARG A 65 -26.59 -12.18 -13.82
CA ARG A 65 -26.63 -11.35 -12.60
C ARG A 65 -25.63 -11.82 -11.55
N ALA A 66 -25.43 -13.11 -11.42
CA ALA A 66 -24.39 -13.67 -10.55
C ALA A 66 -22.99 -13.27 -11.06
N GLU A 67 -22.75 -13.36 -12.36
CA GLU A 67 -21.50 -12.92 -12.99
C GLU A 67 -21.17 -11.47 -12.66
N THR A 68 -22.14 -10.57 -12.80
CA THR A 68 -21.97 -9.15 -12.48
C THR A 68 -21.55 -8.94 -11.03
N ARG A 69 -22.11 -9.70 -10.08
CA ARG A 69 -21.73 -9.62 -8.66
C ARG A 69 -20.31 -10.10 -8.43
N TYR A 70 -19.92 -11.23 -9.02
CA TYR A 70 -18.57 -11.77 -8.87
C TYR A 70 -17.53 -10.83 -9.47
N ARG A 71 -17.80 -10.32 -10.66
CA ARG A 71 -16.93 -9.35 -11.34
C ARG A 71 -16.80 -8.06 -10.54
N GLY A 72 -17.90 -7.49 -10.09
CA GLY A 72 -17.90 -6.28 -9.26
C GLY A 72 -17.13 -6.46 -7.95
N THR A 73 -17.29 -7.62 -7.30
CA THR A 73 -16.52 -7.95 -6.09
C THR A 73 -15.03 -8.09 -6.41
N GLY A 74 -14.68 -8.78 -7.48
CA GLY A 74 -13.30 -8.93 -7.91
C GLY A 74 -12.64 -7.60 -8.24
N ASP A 75 -13.32 -6.73 -8.97
CA ASP A 75 -12.82 -5.39 -9.30
C ASP A 75 -12.65 -4.52 -8.04
N ALA A 76 -13.60 -4.57 -7.12
CA ALA A 76 -13.50 -3.84 -5.85
C ALA A 76 -12.33 -4.32 -4.99
N LEU A 77 -12.14 -5.64 -4.89
CA LEU A 77 -11.02 -6.22 -4.16
C LEU A 77 -9.68 -5.85 -4.80
N HIS A 78 -9.60 -5.89 -6.12
CA HIS A 78 -8.39 -5.49 -6.84
C HIS A 78 -8.05 -4.02 -6.57
N THR A 79 -9.03 -3.13 -6.69
CA THR A 79 -8.87 -1.70 -6.40
C THR A 79 -8.42 -1.47 -4.96
N TYR A 80 -9.05 -2.16 -4.01
CA TYR A 80 -8.65 -2.12 -2.61
C TYR A 80 -7.20 -2.58 -2.39
N ALA A 81 -6.82 -3.70 -3.01
CA ALA A 81 -5.47 -4.25 -2.87
C ALA A 81 -4.40 -3.29 -3.38
N VAL A 82 -4.65 -2.63 -4.52
CA VAL A 82 -3.75 -1.62 -5.07
C VAL A 82 -3.63 -0.42 -4.14
N ALA A 83 -4.74 0.07 -3.62
CA ALA A 83 -4.76 1.19 -2.69
C ALA A 83 -4.04 0.84 -1.37
N LEU A 84 -4.26 -0.36 -0.84
CA LEU A 84 -3.58 -0.85 0.36
C LEU A 84 -2.07 -0.95 0.16
N GLN A 85 -1.64 -1.52 -0.95
CA GLN A 85 -0.22 -1.64 -1.29
C GLN A 85 0.45 -0.26 -1.39
N GLU A 86 -0.22 0.69 -2.03
CA GLU A 86 0.26 2.06 -2.15
C GLU A 86 0.34 2.77 -0.79
N ALA A 87 -0.68 2.60 0.05
CA ALA A 87 -0.69 3.15 1.40
C ALA A 87 0.44 2.58 2.26
N GLN A 88 0.67 1.27 2.20
CA GLN A 88 1.77 0.60 2.89
C GLN A 88 3.13 1.12 2.43
N ARG A 89 3.31 1.27 1.12
CA ARG A 89 4.55 1.79 0.54
C ARG A 89 4.82 3.24 0.97
N LYS A 90 3.81 4.09 0.96
CA LYS A 90 3.92 5.48 1.44
C LYS A 90 4.25 5.55 2.92
N HIS A 91 3.63 4.68 3.72
CA HIS A 91 3.91 4.59 5.14
C HIS A 91 5.36 4.16 5.40
N GLU A 92 5.84 3.12 4.73
CA GLU A 92 7.24 2.66 4.84
C GLU A 92 8.23 3.76 4.44
N SER A 93 7.95 4.46 3.34
CA SER A 93 8.78 5.59 2.89
C SER A 93 8.80 6.73 3.91
N ALA A 94 7.64 7.09 4.47
CA ALA A 94 7.54 8.10 5.51
C ALA A 94 8.29 7.69 6.79
N MET A 95 8.20 6.42 7.16
CA MET A 95 8.91 5.86 8.31
C MET A 95 10.43 5.87 8.10
N ALA A 96 10.89 5.52 6.90
CA ALA A 96 12.31 5.60 6.56
C ALA A 96 12.82 7.04 6.64
N SER A 97 12.06 8.00 6.14
CA SER A 97 12.38 9.44 6.22
C SER A 97 12.41 9.93 7.67
N ALA A 98 11.46 9.50 8.49
CA ALA A 98 11.41 9.85 9.92
C ALA A 98 12.61 9.29 10.69
N ARG A 99 13.02 8.06 10.41
CA ARG A 99 14.22 7.45 11.01
C ARG A 99 15.49 8.18 10.59
N SER A 100 15.61 8.53 9.32
CA SER A 100 16.72 9.31 8.80
C SER A 100 16.78 10.69 9.46
N GLY A 101 15.65 11.38 9.54
CA GLY A 101 15.57 12.67 10.21
C GLY A 101 15.92 12.60 11.70
N SER A 102 15.48 11.56 12.39
CA SER A 102 15.84 11.33 13.80
C SER A 102 17.35 11.09 13.97
N SER A 103 17.94 10.28 13.09
CA SER A 103 19.39 10.04 13.09
C SER A 103 20.18 11.32 12.81
N ASP A 104 19.73 12.12 11.86
CA ASP A 104 20.36 13.42 11.56
C ASP A 104 20.27 14.39 12.74
N LEU A 105 19.13 14.40 13.43
CA LEU A 105 18.94 15.21 14.63
C LEU A 105 19.88 14.76 15.78
N ASP A 106 20.00 13.46 16.00
CA ASP A 106 20.90 12.90 17.00
C ASP A 106 22.35 13.24 16.69
N ASN A 107 22.76 13.12 15.43
CA ASN A 107 24.10 13.51 14.97
C ASN A 107 24.33 15.00 15.14
N ALA A 108 23.38 15.83 14.76
CA ALA A 108 23.47 17.28 14.93
C ALA A 108 23.57 17.67 16.41
N SER A 109 22.82 17.01 17.28
CA SER A 109 22.88 17.22 18.73
C SER A 109 24.22 16.81 19.31
N TYR A 110 24.76 15.67 18.86
CA TYR A 110 26.08 15.18 19.24
C TYR A 110 27.17 16.19 18.87
N TYR A 111 27.19 16.66 17.62
CA TYR A 111 28.18 17.63 17.15
C TYR A 111 28.00 18.98 17.85
N ARG A 112 26.79 19.42 18.09
CA ARG A 112 26.53 20.65 18.87
C ARG A 112 27.15 20.57 20.28
N ASP A 113 26.92 19.47 20.98
CA ASP A 113 27.42 19.25 22.32
C ASP A 113 28.96 19.10 22.32
N TYR A 114 29.50 18.40 21.33
CA TYR A 114 30.94 18.26 21.14
C TYR A 114 31.62 19.62 20.94
N TYR A 115 31.12 20.44 20.03
CA TYR A 115 31.67 21.77 19.79
C TYR A 115 31.45 22.73 20.96
N ARG A 116 30.38 22.57 21.71
CA ARG A 116 30.13 23.32 22.93
C ARG A 116 31.19 22.97 23.99
N GLU A 117 31.48 21.69 24.20
CA GLU A 117 32.55 21.26 25.13
C GLU A 117 33.91 21.79 24.71
N LEU A 118 34.24 21.77 23.43
CA LEU A 118 35.48 22.36 22.93
C LEU A 118 35.56 23.85 23.18
N ALA A 119 34.46 24.58 23.12
CA ALA A 119 34.40 26.01 23.38
C ALA A 119 34.53 26.34 24.89
N GLU A 120 33.96 25.47 25.74
CA GLU A 120 33.98 25.65 27.21
C GLU A 120 35.27 25.13 27.84
N THR A 121 35.91 24.12 27.24
CA THR A 121 37.18 23.53 27.71
C THR A 121 38.26 23.75 26.66
N PRO A 122 38.95 24.89 26.67
CA PRO A 122 40.00 25.17 25.68
C PRO A 122 41.12 24.14 25.75
N GLY A 123 41.55 23.69 24.58
CA GLY A 123 42.70 22.80 24.46
C GLY A 123 44.01 23.48 24.97
N PRO A 124 45.09 22.70 25.17
CA PRO A 124 46.36 23.23 25.71
C PRO A 124 46.90 24.45 24.95
N GLU A 125 46.75 24.45 23.62
CA GLU A 125 47.19 25.58 22.78
C GLU A 125 46.35 26.84 23.01
N GLN A 126 45.04 26.68 23.20
CA GLN A 126 44.13 27.78 23.47
C GLN A 126 44.33 28.34 24.89
N LEU A 127 44.60 27.48 25.86
CA LEU A 127 44.96 27.90 27.22
C LEU A 127 46.25 28.72 27.24
N GLU A 128 47.25 28.28 26.49
CA GLU A 128 48.51 29.03 26.36
C GLU A 128 48.28 30.39 25.71
N MET A 129 47.46 30.46 24.66
CA MET A 129 47.08 31.72 24.04
C MET A 129 46.31 32.64 25.01
N ILE A 130 45.38 32.10 25.79
CA ILE A 130 44.61 32.84 26.79
C ILE A 130 45.52 33.38 27.90
N GLU A 131 46.47 32.58 28.37
CA GLU A 131 47.44 32.98 29.37
C GLU A 131 48.39 34.07 28.84
N LYS A 132 48.87 33.94 27.61
CA LYS A 132 49.67 34.97 26.95
C LYS A 132 48.88 36.26 26.80
N TYR A 133 47.61 36.19 26.36
CA TYR A 133 46.76 37.38 26.23
C TYR A 133 46.49 38.05 27.57
N ARG A 134 46.26 37.28 28.62
CA ARG A 134 46.08 37.78 29.98
C ARG A 134 47.34 38.46 30.48
N HIS A 135 48.51 37.91 30.26
CA HIS A 135 49.80 38.46 30.63
C HIS A 135 50.11 39.76 29.92
N TRP A 136 49.80 39.85 28.63
CA TRP A 136 49.94 41.08 27.86
C TRP A 136 49.01 42.18 28.34
N ARG A 137 47.80 41.83 28.75
CA ARG A 137 46.82 42.77 29.29
C ARG A 137 47.26 43.37 30.64
N GLU A 138 47.82 42.55 31.49
CA GLU A 138 48.34 42.99 32.80
C GLU A 138 49.59 43.88 32.69
N LYS A 139 50.42 43.67 31.65
CA LYS A 139 51.60 44.53 31.41
C LYS A 139 51.30 45.85 30.70
N GLY A 140 50.15 45.93 30.08
CA GLY A 140 49.73 47.15 29.37
C GLY A 140 49.07 48.19 30.24
N GLU A 141 48.87 47.88 31.51
CA GLU A 141 48.47 48.86 32.54
C GLU A 141 49.73 49.40 33.25
#